data_0ad303f7b3c3c731b3d36b99d865284d
#
_entry.id   0ad303f7b3c3c731b3d36b99d865284d
#
_cell.length_a   1.000
_cell.length_b   1.000
_cell.length_c   1.000
_cell.angle_alpha   90.00
_cell.angle_beta   90.00
_cell.angle_gamma   90.00
#
_symmetry.space_group_name_H-M   'P 1'
#
loop_
_entity.id
_entity.type
_entity.pdbx_description
1 polymer ?
#
loop_
_entity_poly.entity_id
_entity_poly.type
_entity_poly.pdbx_seq_one_letter_code
_entity_poly.pdbx_strand_id
1 'polypeptide(L)'
;AEYLIRYMPYHTSYPAKPYYAYCDALDSLFSSATEGDELLEKTNAIAAGFGRQLKLSYDIRVIGADYLIWNIDYSFGLWRTLNYLRHLRFEEFCEYVLPYKCAEKQPLDTWKRDWRDYGRGELDHIGQIRDYKYNARRAAEAVNFQFQDSVKMRRVKDAKLIEVLRLNTLAKQPYGDCRDRSRFGLLNCRSKGIPVAFDFTPNWPDRSGGHYWNIVL
;
A
#
# COMPACT_ATOMS: atom_id res chain seq x y z
N ALA A 1 12.49 17.83 -2.71
CA ALA A 1 13.43 17.22 -1.78
C ALA A 1 13.16 17.65 -0.33
N GLU A 2 13.10 18.96 -0.06
CA GLU A 2 12.94 19.50 1.31
C GLU A 2 11.76 18.87 2.07
N TYR A 3 10.59 18.75 1.44
CA TYR A 3 9.42 18.11 2.03
C TYR A 3 9.70 16.68 2.51
N LEU A 4 10.34 15.86 1.68
CA LEU A 4 10.67 14.48 2.03
C LEU A 4 11.70 14.40 3.17
N ILE A 5 12.75 15.23 3.10
CA ILE A 5 13.83 15.24 4.10
C ILE A 5 13.32 15.69 5.47
N ARG A 6 12.39 16.65 5.51
CA ARG A 6 11.80 17.16 6.77
C ARG A 6 11.12 16.07 7.59
N TYR A 7 10.45 15.13 6.95
CA TYR A 7 9.69 14.07 7.62
C TYR A 7 10.48 12.77 7.80
N MET A 8 11.56 12.58 7.05
CA MET A 8 12.38 11.37 7.08
C MET A 8 12.88 10.95 8.47
N PRO A 9 13.26 11.85 9.40
CA PRO A 9 13.68 11.47 10.74
C PRO A 9 12.64 10.77 11.59
N TYR A 10 11.35 10.93 11.25
CA TYR A 10 10.22 10.37 11.98
C TYR A 10 9.75 9.03 11.41
N HIS A 11 10.30 8.60 10.28
CA HIS A 11 9.90 7.39 9.59
C HIS A 11 10.89 6.25 9.80
N THR A 12 10.32 5.04 9.84
CA THR A 12 11.08 3.79 9.91
C THR A 12 10.65 2.84 8.80
N SER A 13 11.57 1.98 8.35
CA SER A 13 11.32 1.00 7.29
C SER A 13 11.81 -0.39 7.67
N TYR A 14 11.11 -1.41 7.20
CA TYR A 14 11.63 -2.77 7.17
C TYR A 14 12.78 -2.87 6.14
N PRO A 15 13.82 -3.68 6.42
CA PRO A 15 14.85 -3.96 5.44
C PRO A 15 14.25 -4.74 4.25
N ALA A 16 14.44 -4.24 3.04
CA ALA A 16 13.73 -4.73 1.84
C ALA A 16 13.91 -6.24 1.60
N LYS A 17 15.16 -6.75 1.63
CA LYS A 17 15.44 -8.16 1.34
C LYS A 17 14.71 -9.13 2.27
N PRO A 18 14.80 -9.06 3.60
CA PRO A 18 14.05 -9.96 4.49
C PRO A 18 12.54 -9.70 4.45
N TYR A 19 12.09 -8.47 4.21
CA TYR A 19 10.67 -8.17 4.03
C TYR A 19 10.09 -8.90 2.82
N TYR A 20 10.75 -8.87 1.68
CA TYR A 20 10.29 -9.58 0.50
C TYR A 20 10.32 -11.09 0.68
N ALA A 21 11.36 -11.64 1.28
CA ALA A 21 11.43 -13.06 1.61
C ALA A 21 10.29 -13.51 2.55
N TYR A 22 9.94 -12.67 3.53
CA TYR A 22 8.78 -12.89 4.38
C TYR A 22 7.46 -12.91 3.60
N CYS A 23 7.25 -11.92 2.73
CA CYS A 23 6.06 -11.85 1.89
C CYS A 23 5.99 -13.02 0.90
N ASP A 24 7.12 -13.46 0.32
CA ASP A 24 7.16 -14.63 -0.59
C ASP A 24 6.79 -15.93 0.14
N ALA A 25 7.24 -16.09 1.37
CA ALA A 25 6.86 -17.24 2.18
C ALA A 25 5.35 -17.24 2.50
N LEU A 26 4.78 -16.08 2.82
CA LEU A 26 3.33 -15.94 3.02
C LEU A 26 2.55 -16.18 1.72
N ASP A 27 3.00 -15.61 0.59
CA ASP A 27 2.35 -15.79 -0.70
C ASP A 27 2.29 -17.26 -1.11
N SER A 28 3.36 -18.01 -0.84
CA SER A 28 3.42 -19.46 -1.08
C SER A 28 2.44 -20.21 -0.19
N LEU A 29 2.38 -19.88 1.09
CA LEU A 29 1.44 -20.47 2.05
C LEU A 29 -0.02 -20.15 1.68
N PHE A 30 -0.34 -18.89 1.39
CA PHE A 30 -1.70 -18.45 1.07
C PHE A 30 -2.21 -18.94 -0.30
N SER A 31 -1.31 -19.37 -1.16
CA SER A 31 -1.65 -20.02 -2.43
C SER A 31 -1.74 -21.55 -2.34
N SER A 32 -1.44 -22.14 -1.18
CA SER A 32 -1.56 -23.57 -0.94
C SER A 32 -2.98 -23.97 -0.57
N ALA A 33 -3.26 -25.26 -0.52
CA ALA A 33 -4.53 -25.82 -0.04
C ALA A 33 -4.64 -25.90 1.50
N THR A 34 -3.72 -25.27 2.23
CA THR A 34 -3.72 -25.26 3.70
C THR A 34 -4.82 -24.35 4.23
N GLU A 35 -5.61 -24.82 5.18
CA GLU A 35 -6.75 -24.07 5.75
C GLU A 35 -6.82 -24.19 7.28
N GLY A 36 -7.73 -23.45 7.90
CA GLY A 36 -8.07 -23.55 9.32
C GLY A 36 -6.90 -23.28 10.26
N ASP A 37 -6.80 -24.08 11.32
CA ASP A 37 -5.80 -23.91 12.38
C ASP A 37 -4.37 -24.18 11.86
N GLU A 38 -4.20 -25.09 10.92
CA GLU A 38 -2.90 -25.37 10.31
C GLU A 38 -2.37 -24.14 9.54
N LEU A 39 -3.24 -23.44 8.83
CA LEU A 39 -2.87 -22.20 8.14
C LEU A 39 -2.43 -21.12 9.13
N LEU A 40 -3.15 -20.98 10.24
CA LEU A 40 -2.81 -20.01 11.29
C LEU A 40 -1.46 -20.35 11.93
N GLU A 41 -1.24 -21.61 12.25
CA GLU A 41 0.01 -22.10 12.85
C GLU A 41 1.22 -21.84 11.94
N LYS A 42 1.11 -22.19 10.66
CA LYS A 42 2.15 -21.96 9.66
C LYS A 42 2.39 -20.44 9.44
N THR A 43 1.34 -19.62 9.42
CA THR A 43 1.46 -18.16 9.33
C THR A 43 2.27 -17.60 10.50
N ASN A 44 1.95 -18.03 11.71
CA ASN A 44 2.65 -17.59 12.92
C ASN A 44 4.09 -18.12 12.99
N ALA A 45 4.36 -19.32 12.48
CA ALA A 45 5.71 -19.87 12.37
C ALA A 45 6.58 -19.04 11.38
N ILE A 46 6.04 -18.67 10.23
CA ILE A 46 6.72 -17.76 9.29
C ILE A 46 7.03 -16.42 9.98
N ALA A 47 6.05 -15.80 10.62
CA ALA A 47 6.25 -14.52 11.32
C ALA A 47 7.34 -14.62 12.39
N ALA A 48 7.37 -15.70 13.18
CA ALA A 48 8.40 -15.94 14.19
C ALA A 48 9.79 -16.13 13.56
N GLY A 49 9.89 -16.85 12.46
CA GLY A 49 11.14 -17.12 11.74
C GLY A 49 11.81 -15.87 11.20
N PHE A 50 11.02 -14.87 10.79
CA PHE A 50 11.52 -13.61 10.26
C PHE A 50 11.67 -12.49 11.29
N GLY A 51 11.13 -12.63 12.50
CA GLY A 51 11.04 -11.56 13.50
C GLY A 51 12.37 -10.84 13.79
N ARG A 52 13.49 -11.57 13.86
CA ARG A 52 14.82 -10.97 14.06
C ARG A 52 15.37 -10.24 12.84
N GLN A 53 14.96 -10.65 11.65
CA GLN A 53 15.43 -10.11 10.38
C GLN A 53 14.66 -8.86 9.96
N LEU A 54 13.43 -8.68 10.45
CA LEU A 54 12.54 -7.54 10.19
C LEU A 54 12.76 -6.39 11.20
N LYS A 55 14.00 -6.18 11.61
CA LYS A 55 14.36 -5.08 12.52
C LYS A 55 14.30 -3.76 11.77
N LEU A 56 13.46 -2.85 12.28
CA LEU A 56 13.26 -1.52 11.69
C LEU A 56 14.54 -0.66 11.75
N SER A 57 14.71 0.16 10.73
CA SER A 57 15.73 1.20 10.65
C SER A 57 15.09 2.56 10.39
N TYR A 58 15.64 3.62 10.98
CA TYR A 58 15.21 4.99 10.66
C TYR A 58 15.57 5.33 9.22
N ASP A 59 14.61 5.91 8.49
CA ASP A 59 14.74 6.21 7.07
C ASP A 59 15.92 7.17 6.81
N ILE A 60 16.12 8.14 7.66
CA ILE A 60 17.25 9.09 7.57
C ILE A 60 18.64 8.41 7.59
N ARG A 61 18.74 7.19 8.09
CA ARG A 61 20.00 6.44 8.17
C ARG A 61 20.24 5.53 6.96
N VAL A 62 19.19 5.23 6.21
CA VAL A 62 19.22 4.18 5.17
C VAL A 62 18.84 4.69 3.78
N ILE A 63 18.23 5.86 3.68
CA ILE A 63 17.87 6.45 2.38
C ILE A 63 19.10 7.12 1.77
N GLY A 64 19.49 6.68 0.56
CA GLY A 64 20.47 7.35 -0.27
C GLY A 64 19.86 8.44 -1.16
N ALA A 65 20.71 9.37 -1.61
CA ALA A 65 20.30 10.47 -2.49
C ALA A 65 19.69 9.95 -3.81
N ASP A 66 20.27 8.90 -4.39
CA ASP A 66 19.80 8.31 -5.64
C ASP A 66 18.35 7.81 -5.55
N TYR A 67 17.98 7.21 -4.41
CA TYR A 67 16.60 6.77 -4.17
C TYR A 67 15.63 7.96 -4.09
N LEU A 68 16.01 9.03 -3.41
CA LEU A 68 15.17 10.24 -3.34
C LEU A 68 15.03 10.91 -4.70
N ILE A 69 16.11 11.04 -5.45
CA ILE A 69 16.10 11.61 -6.81
C ILE A 69 15.17 10.78 -7.70
N TRP A 70 15.34 9.45 -7.71
CA TRP A 70 14.45 8.55 -8.44
C TRP A 70 12.98 8.74 -8.06
N ASN A 71 12.65 8.78 -6.76
CA ASN A 71 11.27 8.94 -6.30
C ASN A 71 10.69 10.32 -6.72
N ILE A 72 11.49 11.38 -6.64
CA ILE A 72 11.10 12.73 -7.05
C ILE A 72 10.80 12.75 -8.54
N ASP A 73 11.74 12.31 -9.37
CA ASP A 73 11.61 12.30 -10.83
C ASP A 73 10.42 11.47 -11.28
N TYR A 74 10.24 10.29 -10.70
CA TYR A 74 9.09 9.42 -10.98
C TYR A 74 7.77 10.10 -10.61
N SER A 75 7.67 10.70 -9.44
CA SER A 75 6.45 11.35 -8.96
C SER A 75 6.10 12.60 -9.79
N PHE A 76 7.09 13.41 -10.16
CA PHE A 76 6.88 14.54 -11.08
C PHE A 76 6.51 14.08 -12.50
N GLY A 77 7.06 12.95 -12.95
CA GLY A 77 6.66 12.28 -14.19
C GLY A 77 5.17 11.94 -14.20
N LEU A 78 4.68 11.34 -13.12
CA LEU A 78 3.24 11.07 -12.94
C LEU A 78 2.41 12.36 -12.99
N TRP A 79 2.80 13.38 -12.23
CA TRP A 79 2.07 14.65 -12.15
C TRP A 79 1.97 15.37 -13.50
N ARG A 80 3.01 15.30 -14.31
CA ARG A 80 3.03 15.90 -15.65
C ARG A 80 2.21 15.14 -16.68
N THR A 81 2.12 13.81 -16.56
CA THR A 81 1.54 12.94 -17.59
C THR A 81 0.11 12.53 -17.30
N LEU A 82 -0.31 12.50 -16.04
CA LEU A 82 -1.63 12.03 -15.64
C LEU A 82 -2.62 13.21 -15.53
N ASN A 83 -3.61 13.23 -16.40
CA ASN A 83 -4.56 14.33 -16.50
C ASN A 83 -5.40 14.51 -15.21
N TYR A 84 -5.69 13.43 -14.51
CA TYR A 84 -6.45 13.48 -13.24
C TYR A 84 -5.64 14.03 -12.05
N LEU A 85 -4.35 14.33 -12.23
CA LEU A 85 -3.52 15.01 -11.22
C LEU A 85 -3.40 16.53 -11.46
N ARG A 86 -3.91 17.05 -12.56
CA ARG A 86 -3.76 18.47 -12.93
C ARG A 86 -4.45 19.44 -11.99
N HIS A 87 -5.46 18.98 -11.24
CA HIS A 87 -6.16 19.81 -10.27
C HIS A 87 -5.39 19.98 -8.95
N LEU A 88 -4.39 19.13 -8.69
CA LEU A 88 -3.64 19.19 -7.44
C LEU A 88 -2.76 20.44 -7.37
N ARG A 89 -2.85 21.15 -6.26
CA ARG A 89 -1.87 22.18 -5.88
C ARG A 89 -0.55 21.50 -5.50
N PHE A 90 0.53 22.27 -5.48
CA PHE A 90 1.86 21.73 -5.17
C PHE A 90 1.94 21.09 -3.79
N GLU A 91 1.27 21.66 -2.80
CA GLU A 91 1.20 21.14 -1.43
C GLU A 91 0.49 19.78 -1.40
N GLU A 92 -0.61 19.64 -2.12
CA GLU A 92 -1.35 18.38 -2.25
C GLU A 92 -0.54 17.32 -3.00
N PHE A 93 0.18 17.72 -4.05
CA PHE A 93 1.13 16.83 -4.72
C PHE A 93 2.21 16.33 -3.75
N CYS A 94 2.78 17.23 -2.93
CA CYS A 94 3.80 16.87 -1.95
C CYS A 94 3.27 15.88 -0.91
N GLU A 95 2.01 15.95 -0.54
CA GLU A 95 1.41 15.11 0.50
C GLU A 95 0.90 13.76 -0.06
N TYR A 96 0.30 13.74 -1.24
CA TYR A 96 -0.43 12.57 -1.72
C TYR A 96 0.26 11.80 -2.86
N VAL A 97 1.17 12.42 -3.60
CA VAL A 97 1.84 11.79 -4.76
C VAL A 97 3.34 11.64 -4.55
N LEU A 98 4.00 12.65 -3.99
CA LEU A 98 5.44 12.70 -3.81
C LEU A 98 5.99 11.68 -2.77
N PRO A 99 5.31 11.34 -1.64
CA PRO A 99 5.91 10.50 -0.61
C PRO A 99 6.44 9.18 -1.16
N TYR A 100 7.62 8.77 -0.70
CA TYR A 100 8.28 7.54 -1.13
C TYR A 100 7.68 6.27 -0.48
N LYS A 101 6.81 6.43 0.51
CA LYS A 101 6.02 5.37 1.14
C LYS A 101 4.57 5.85 1.40
N CYS A 102 3.65 4.90 1.56
CA CYS A 102 2.25 5.15 1.90
C CYS A 102 1.93 4.85 3.36
N ALA A 103 2.72 4.00 3.98
CA ALA A 103 2.50 3.54 5.35
C ALA A 103 3.81 3.52 6.12
N GLU A 104 3.72 3.73 7.43
CA GLU A 104 4.86 3.56 8.33
C GLU A 104 5.36 2.12 8.27
N LYS A 105 6.66 1.90 8.42
CA LYS A 105 7.36 0.62 8.32
C LYS A 105 7.42 -0.02 6.91
N GLN A 106 6.77 0.57 5.90
CA GLN A 106 6.90 0.11 4.52
C GLN A 106 8.37 0.09 4.11
N PRO A 107 8.85 -0.95 3.38
CA PRO A 107 10.24 -0.99 2.93
C PRO A 107 10.54 0.11 1.90
N LEU A 108 11.81 0.47 1.80
CA LEU A 108 12.29 1.39 0.78
C LEU A 108 12.57 0.60 -0.51
N ASP A 109 11.68 0.76 -1.47
CA ASP A 109 11.70 0.04 -2.74
C ASP A 109 11.07 0.86 -3.86
N THR A 110 10.95 0.28 -5.02
CA THR A 110 10.36 0.89 -6.21
C THR A 110 8.86 0.60 -6.37
N TRP A 111 8.15 0.40 -5.27
CA TRP A 111 6.75 -0.03 -5.24
C TRP A 111 5.82 0.77 -6.16
N LYS A 112 6.01 2.09 -6.28
CA LYS A 112 5.20 2.94 -7.16
C LYS A 112 5.30 2.50 -8.62
N ARG A 113 6.51 2.15 -9.08
CA ARG A 113 6.74 1.65 -10.43
C ARG A 113 6.27 0.21 -10.56
N ASP A 114 6.66 -0.63 -9.62
CA ASP A 114 6.47 -2.07 -9.70
C ASP A 114 4.99 -2.47 -9.61
N TRP A 115 4.19 -1.69 -8.90
CA TRP A 115 2.74 -1.90 -8.76
C TRP A 115 1.87 -1.05 -9.70
N ARG A 116 2.48 -0.18 -10.50
CA ARG A 116 1.74 0.68 -11.43
C ARG A 116 0.86 -0.11 -12.39
N ASP A 117 1.40 -1.19 -12.91
CA ASP A 117 0.73 -2.02 -13.90
C ASP A 117 -0.05 -3.20 -13.29
N TYR A 118 -0.07 -3.32 -11.96
CA TYR A 118 -0.86 -4.34 -11.27
C TYR A 118 -2.35 -4.14 -11.56
N GLY A 119 -2.96 -5.14 -12.19
CA GLY A 119 -4.35 -5.10 -12.60
C GLY A 119 -4.66 -4.14 -13.76
N ARG A 120 -3.66 -3.66 -14.51
CA ARG A 120 -3.83 -2.66 -15.57
C ARG A 120 -4.65 -3.17 -16.74
N GLY A 121 -4.58 -4.46 -17.10
CA GLY A 121 -5.35 -5.03 -18.21
C GLY A 121 -6.85 -4.80 -18.09
N GLU A 122 -7.39 -4.81 -16.88
CA GLU A 122 -8.79 -4.48 -16.62
C GLU A 122 -9.04 -2.96 -16.58
N LEU A 123 -8.05 -2.16 -16.13
CA LEU A 123 -8.13 -0.70 -16.21
C LEU A 123 -8.14 -0.19 -17.66
N ASP A 124 -7.49 -0.87 -18.58
CA ASP A 124 -7.51 -0.52 -20.00
C ASP A 124 -8.90 -0.76 -20.62
N HIS A 125 -9.67 -1.73 -20.14
CA HIS A 125 -11.10 -1.89 -20.49
C HIS A 125 -11.97 -0.73 -19.96
N ILE A 126 -11.67 -0.24 -18.78
CA ILE A 126 -12.33 0.93 -18.17
C ILE A 126 -11.82 2.23 -18.81
N GLY A 127 -10.62 2.23 -19.35
CA GLY A 127 -10.02 3.35 -20.10
C GLY A 127 -10.77 3.74 -21.40
N GLN A 128 -11.74 2.95 -21.85
CA GLN A 128 -12.72 3.33 -22.86
C GLN A 128 -13.78 4.31 -22.33
N ILE A 129 -13.92 4.41 -21.01
CA ILE A 129 -14.77 5.43 -20.38
C ILE A 129 -13.97 6.73 -20.36
N ARG A 130 -14.28 7.64 -21.27
CA ARG A 130 -13.59 8.93 -21.49
C ARG A 130 -13.32 9.73 -20.20
N ASP A 131 -14.19 9.61 -19.20
CA ASP A 131 -14.16 10.43 -17.98
C ASP A 131 -13.11 10.01 -16.94
N TYR A 132 -12.70 8.75 -16.93
CA TYR A 132 -11.74 8.25 -15.95
C TYR A 132 -10.36 8.90 -16.08
N LYS A 133 -9.93 9.22 -17.32
CA LYS A 133 -8.62 9.84 -17.59
C LYS A 133 -8.47 11.26 -17.03
N TYR A 134 -9.58 11.89 -16.70
CA TYR A 134 -9.63 13.29 -16.28
C TYR A 134 -10.10 13.50 -14.84
N ASN A 135 -10.48 12.43 -14.14
CA ASN A 135 -11.09 12.51 -12.82
C ASN A 135 -10.51 11.45 -11.89
N ALA A 136 -9.80 11.89 -10.84
CA ALA A 136 -9.17 11.00 -9.85
C ALA A 136 -10.18 10.08 -9.14
N ARG A 137 -11.39 10.58 -8.86
CA ARG A 137 -12.47 9.78 -8.27
C ARG A 137 -12.87 8.62 -9.20
N ARG A 138 -13.07 8.87 -10.49
CA ARG A 138 -13.42 7.83 -11.46
C ARG A 138 -12.29 6.81 -11.62
N ALA A 139 -11.04 7.25 -11.60
CA ALA A 139 -9.89 6.36 -11.62
C ALA A 139 -9.84 5.47 -10.36
N ALA A 140 -10.13 6.04 -9.18
CA ALA A 140 -10.19 5.28 -7.93
C ALA A 140 -11.38 4.32 -7.89
N GLU A 141 -12.56 4.72 -8.39
CA GLU A 141 -13.73 3.84 -8.52
C GLU A 141 -13.42 2.63 -9.39
N ALA A 142 -12.71 2.84 -10.51
CA ALA A 142 -12.27 1.78 -11.41
C ALA A 142 -11.33 0.78 -10.71
N VAL A 143 -10.31 1.29 -10.00
CA VAL A 143 -9.38 0.47 -9.21
C VAL A 143 -10.13 -0.29 -8.11
N ASN A 144 -11.04 0.37 -7.41
CA ASN A 144 -11.79 -0.24 -6.31
C ASN A 144 -12.76 -1.31 -6.79
N PHE A 145 -13.46 -1.09 -7.92
CA PHE A 145 -14.35 -2.08 -8.52
C PHE A 145 -13.61 -3.36 -8.88
N GLN A 146 -12.44 -3.23 -9.49
CA GLN A 146 -11.60 -4.34 -9.91
C GLN A 146 -11.15 -5.23 -8.73
N PHE A 147 -10.91 -4.62 -7.56
CA PHE A 147 -10.28 -5.29 -6.42
C PHE A 147 -11.18 -5.41 -5.18
N GLN A 148 -12.47 -5.08 -5.30
CA GLN A 148 -13.39 -5.09 -4.16
C GLN A 148 -13.44 -6.43 -3.40
N ASP A 149 -13.23 -7.54 -4.11
CA ASP A 149 -13.25 -8.90 -3.56
C ASP A 149 -11.86 -9.49 -3.32
N SER A 150 -10.79 -8.74 -3.65
CA SER A 150 -9.41 -9.25 -3.54
C SER A 150 -8.95 -9.40 -2.10
N VAL A 151 -9.37 -8.52 -1.20
CA VAL A 151 -9.00 -8.58 0.22
C VAL A 151 -10.16 -9.18 1.03
N LYS A 152 -9.94 -10.33 1.62
CA LYS A 152 -10.91 -11.01 2.48
C LYS A 152 -11.14 -10.22 3.78
N MET A 153 -12.42 -10.03 4.15
CA MET A 153 -12.81 -9.38 5.40
C MET A 153 -13.10 -10.42 6.49
N ARG A 154 -12.11 -11.26 6.79
CA ARG A 154 -12.19 -12.28 7.83
C ARG A 154 -11.15 -12.00 8.91
N ARG A 155 -11.59 -11.55 10.07
CA ARG A 155 -10.70 -11.28 11.20
C ARG A 155 -10.30 -12.57 11.89
N VAL A 156 -8.99 -12.80 12.02
CA VAL A 156 -8.41 -13.86 12.82
C VAL A 156 -7.56 -13.23 13.93
N LYS A 157 -8.02 -13.33 15.18
CA LYS A 157 -7.41 -12.63 16.32
C LYS A 157 -5.96 -13.01 16.57
N ASP A 158 -5.59 -14.25 16.28
CA ASP A 158 -4.31 -14.83 16.67
C ASP A 158 -3.27 -14.86 15.55
N ALA A 159 -3.59 -14.28 14.37
CA ALA A 159 -2.63 -14.15 13.28
C ALA A 159 -1.60 -13.05 13.57
N LYS A 160 -0.32 -13.42 13.66
CA LYS A 160 0.80 -12.53 13.98
C LYS A 160 1.48 -12.00 12.71
N LEU A 161 0.71 -11.31 11.88
CA LEU A 161 1.26 -10.65 10.69
C LEU A 161 1.92 -9.32 11.06
N ILE A 162 2.95 -8.93 10.28
CA ILE A 162 3.47 -7.57 10.36
C ILE A 162 2.44 -6.56 9.87
N GLU A 163 2.56 -5.31 10.30
CA GLU A 163 1.54 -4.29 10.03
C GLU A 163 1.39 -3.92 8.55
N VAL A 164 2.45 -4.00 7.78
CA VAL A 164 2.46 -3.59 6.37
C VAL A 164 2.90 -4.76 5.51
N LEU A 165 1.99 -5.27 4.72
CA LEU A 165 2.25 -6.29 3.70
C LEU A 165 2.25 -5.66 2.32
N ARG A 166 2.97 -6.27 1.38
CA ARG A 166 2.94 -5.86 -0.03
C ARG A 166 1.59 -6.19 -0.67
N LEU A 167 1.30 -5.53 -1.77
CA LEU A 167 0.00 -5.61 -2.44
C LEU A 167 -0.42 -7.05 -2.80
N ASN A 168 0.49 -7.85 -3.37
CA ASN A 168 0.23 -9.25 -3.70
C ASN A 168 -0.14 -10.09 -2.48
N THR A 169 0.59 -9.91 -1.39
CA THR A 169 0.34 -10.66 -0.15
C THR A 169 -1.00 -10.25 0.47
N LEU A 170 -1.33 -8.95 0.44
CA LEU A 170 -2.64 -8.45 0.87
C LEU A 170 -3.78 -9.04 0.02
N ALA A 171 -3.60 -9.17 -1.29
CA ALA A 171 -4.60 -9.75 -2.19
C ALA A 171 -4.82 -11.26 -1.94
N LYS A 172 -3.78 -11.98 -1.53
CA LYS A 172 -3.82 -13.44 -1.31
C LYS A 172 -4.19 -13.83 0.12
N GLN A 173 -3.99 -12.91 1.08
CA GLN A 173 -4.22 -13.29 2.48
C GLN A 173 -5.67 -13.71 2.71
N PRO A 174 -5.92 -14.85 3.38
CA PRO A 174 -7.25 -15.42 3.58
C PRO A 174 -8.03 -14.73 4.70
N TYR A 175 -7.40 -13.85 5.44
CA TYR A 175 -7.97 -13.07 6.52
C TYR A 175 -7.46 -11.64 6.50
N GLY A 176 -8.30 -10.72 6.93
CA GLY A 176 -7.98 -9.31 7.00
C GLY A 176 -9.08 -8.48 7.63
N ASP A 177 -8.81 -7.23 7.86
CA ASP A 177 -9.78 -6.28 8.41
C ASP A 177 -9.93 -5.04 7.50
N CYS A 178 -10.70 -4.07 7.97
CA CYS A 178 -10.89 -2.82 7.23
C CYS A 178 -9.57 -2.04 7.01
N ARG A 179 -8.59 -2.17 7.91
CA ARG A 179 -7.27 -1.57 7.78
C ARG A 179 -6.50 -2.18 6.60
N ASP A 180 -6.50 -3.51 6.49
CA ASP A 180 -5.83 -4.22 5.40
C ASP A 180 -6.44 -3.88 4.05
N ARG A 181 -7.78 -3.83 3.99
CA ARG A 181 -8.51 -3.43 2.78
C ARG A 181 -8.20 -2.00 2.38
N SER A 182 -8.19 -1.08 3.34
CA SER A 182 -7.87 0.32 3.06
C SER A 182 -6.40 0.50 2.66
N ARG A 183 -5.47 -0.26 3.24
CA ARG A 183 -4.05 -0.27 2.82
C ARG A 183 -3.89 -0.80 1.41
N PHE A 184 -4.60 -1.85 1.06
CA PHE A 184 -4.61 -2.37 -0.30
C PHE A 184 -5.08 -1.30 -1.30
N GLY A 185 -6.20 -0.64 -1.04
CA GLY A 185 -6.72 0.46 -1.85
C GLY A 185 -5.73 1.63 -1.96
N LEU A 186 -5.13 2.02 -0.83
CA LEU A 186 -4.13 3.08 -0.76
C LEU A 186 -2.90 2.78 -1.64
N LEU A 187 -2.28 1.61 -1.46
CA LEU A 187 -1.09 1.20 -2.22
C LEU A 187 -1.40 1.10 -3.71
N ASN A 188 -2.53 0.46 -4.05
CA ASN A 188 -2.94 0.25 -5.44
C ASN A 188 -3.25 1.58 -6.14
N CYS A 189 -4.01 2.48 -5.51
CA CYS A 189 -4.31 3.80 -6.07
C CYS A 189 -3.05 4.66 -6.20
N ARG A 190 -2.25 4.79 -5.14
CA ARG A 190 -1.05 5.64 -5.16
C ARG A 190 0.04 5.14 -6.10
N SER A 191 0.16 3.82 -6.34
CA SER A 191 1.07 3.30 -7.36
C SER A 191 0.73 3.77 -8.76
N LYS A 192 -0.54 4.08 -9.02
CA LYS A 192 -1.07 4.63 -10.27
C LYS A 192 -1.13 6.16 -10.28
N GLY A 193 -0.60 6.79 -9.23
CA GLY A 193 -0.63 8.24 -9.07
C GLY A 193 -1.97 8.82 -8.65
N ILE A 194 -2.96 7.98 -8.29
CA ILE A 194 -4.26 8.47 -7.82
C ILE A 194 -4.08 9.02 -6.38
N PRO A 195 -4.44 10.30 -6.13
CA PRO A 195 -4.25 10.94 -4.83
C PRO A 195 -5.31 10.44 -3.84
N VAL A 196 -4.89 9.53 -2.97
CA VAL A 196 -5.74 8.89 -1.97
C VAL A 196 -5.12 9.09 -0.59
N ALA A 197 -5.94 9.47 0.37
CA ALA A 197 -5.60 9.50 1.79
C ALA A 197 -6.10 8.23 2.49
N PHE A 198 -5.43 7.89 3.59
CA PHE A 198 -5.86 6.86 4.53
C PHE A 198 -6.47 7.58 5.74
N ASP A 199 -7.73 7.31 6.02
CA ASP A 199 -8.47 7.94 7.09
C ASP A 199 -9.09 6.92 8.03
N PHE A 200 -9.41 7.34 9.25
CA PHE A 200 -9.95 6.43 10.26
C PHE A 200 -10.77 7.17 11.33
N THR A 201 -11.68 6.43 11.95
CA THR A 201 -12.23 6.78 13.25
C THR A 201 -11.71 5.81 14.31
N PRO A 202 -11.19 6.30 15.45
CA PRO A 202 -10.71 5.42 16.51
C PRO A 202 -11.84 4.66 17.18
N ASN A 203 -13.04 5.24 17.21
CA ASN A 203 -14.23 4.65 17.79
C ASN A 203 -15.49 5.22 17.16
N TRP A 204 -16.51 4.39 16.99
CA TRP A 204 -17.83 4.85 16.57
C TRP A 204 -18.58 5.51 17.75
N PRO A 205 -19.45 6.50 17.51
CA PRO A 205 -20.22 7.13 18.59
C PRO A 205 -21.22 6.19 19.29
N ASP A 206 -21.73 5.20 18.56
CA ASP A 206 -22.84 4.32 18.93
C ASP A 206 -22.40 2.87 19.25
N ARG A 207 -21.13 2.54 19.04
CA ARG A 207 -20.59 1.17 19.25
C ARG A 207 -19.09 1.17 19.46
N SER A 208 -18.58 0.14 20.08
CA SER A 208 -17.13 -0.08 20.24
C SER A 208 -16.44 -0.42 18.92
N GLY A 209 -15.19 0.01 18.78
CA GLY A 209 -14.31 -0.28 17.66
C GLY A 209 -14.23 0.86 16.64
N GLY A 210 -13.06 0.95 16.03
CA GLY A 210 -12.74 1.91 14.98
C GLY A 210 -13.01 1.37 13.58
N HIS A 211 -12.84 2.23 12.59
CA HIS A 211 -12.93 1.88 11.17
C HIS A 211 -11.88 2.63 10.36
N TYR A 212 -11.48 2.04 9.23
CA TYR A 212 -10.52 2.62 8.28
C TYR A 212 -11.13 2.66 6.89
N TRP A 213 -10.84 3.73 6.15
CA TRP A 213 -11.28 3.91 4.75
C TRP A 213 -10.29 4.75 3.95
N ASN A 214 -10.55 4.91 2.67
CA ASN A 214 -9.78 5.77 1.79
C ASN A 214 -10.61 6.98 1.34
N ILE A 215 -9.94 8.13 1.26
CA ILE A 215 -10.50 9.36 0.70
C ILE A 215 -9.75 9.69 -0.58
N VAL A 216 -10.48 9.93 -1.67
CA VAL A 216 -9.93 10.40 -2.95
C VAL A 216 -10.03 11.91 -3.00
N LEU A 217 -8.93 12.58 -3.42
CA LEU A 217 -8.87 14.03 -3.58
C LEU A 217 -9.16 14.46 -5.01
#